data_42ce194dd43825abcbd521717cc9b450
#
_entry.id   42ce194dd43825abcbd521717cc9b450
#
_cell.length_a   1.000
_cell.length_b   1.000
_cell.length_c   1.000
_cell.angle_alpha   90.00
_cell.angle_beta   90.00
_cell.angle_gamma   90.00
#
_symmetry.space_group_name_H-M   'P 1'
#
loop_
_entity.id
_entity.type
_entity.pdbx_description
1 polymer ?
#
loop_
_entity_poly.entity_id
_entity_poly.type
_entity_poly.pdbx_seq_one_letter_code
_entity_poly.pdbx_strand_id
1 'polypeptide(L)'
;TINLTRKALRLGSDFVHPVHDDTPDEPDYLSNADVPVEANIALPHSDDWDDGHLTVTDIDPVTGLLTTSTEGNPPLDEGTSIYDLYADRAERMGDEPLYTYKSGNDWVTVTANEFLADVRAVAKGLIHYGLKKGDAVAFMCRTSYDWDLTDAAIMACGGVLATVYDTDSAEQIRNIVNNSDARLLIVQDTDMRKKADGAVEECPSLEHIITIETGGLDEIKAYGTTVSDEELDERIDSVKKTDLCSIVYTSGSTAA
;
A
#
# COMPACT_ATOMS: atom_id res chain seq x y z
N THR A 1 -20.05 6.26 -4.95
CA THR A 1 -20.91 7.07 -4.05
C THR A 1 -20.73 6.58 -2.62
N ILE A 2 -20.33 7.47 -1.73
CA ILE A 2 -20.17 7.19 -0.29
C ILE A 2 -21.35 7.81 0.44
N ASN A 3 -22.05 7.00 1.22
CA ASN A 3 -23.16 7.46 2.05
C ASN A 3 -22.67 7.66 3.49
N LEU A 4 -22.72 8.89 3.95
CA LEU A 4 -22.33 9.28 5.31
C LEU A 4 -23.49 10.02 5.97
N THR A 5 -23.83 9.65 7.20
CA THR A 5 -24.77 10.43 8.03
C THR A 5 -23.99 11.37 8.94
N ARG A 6 -24.62 12.43 9.45
CA ARG A 6 -24.06 13.20 10.57
C ARG A 6 -23.70 12.28 11.74
N LYS A 7 -24.55 11.28 12.00
CA LYS A 7 -24.30 10.26 13.03
C LYS A 7 -23.17 9.31 12.63
N ALA A 8 -23.03 8.98 11.33
CA ALA A 8 -21.94 8.17 10.83
C ALA A 8 -20.61 8.95 10.84
N LEU A 9 -20.64 10.25 10.61
CA LEU A 9 -19.47 11.11 10.78
C LEU A 9 -19.04 11.20 12.25
N ARG A 10 -20.00 11.30 13.19
CA ARG A 10 -19.71 11.16 14.63
C ARG A 10 -19.13 9.79 14.96
N LEU A 11 -19.76 8.72 14.46
CA LEU A 11 -19.26 7.36 14.66
C LEU A 11 -17.88 7.18 13.99
N GLY A 12 -17.64 7.83 12.85
CA GLY A 12 -16.35 7.85 12.19
C GLY A 12 -15.28 8.63 12.97
N SER A 13 -15.65 9.77 13.56
CA SER A 13 -14.76 10.52 14.44
C SER A 13 -14.50 9.79 15.76
N ASP A 14 -15.50 9.16 16.33
CA ASP A 14 -15.38 8.34 17.55
C ASP A 14 -14.53 7.09 17.29
N PHE A 15 -14.51 6.62 16.05
CA PHE A 15 -13.69 5.46 15.66
C PHE A 15 -12.21 5.83 15.42
N VAL A 16 -11.95 7.03 14.89
CA VAL A 16 -10.59 7.54 14.63
C VAL A 16 -10.00 8.23 15.85
N HIS A 17 -10.86 8.90 16.62
CA HIS A 17 -10.50 9.58 17.86
C HIS A 17 -11.58 9.26 18.90
N PRO A 18 -11.41 8.18 19.70
CA PRO A 18 -12.33 7.97 20.82
C PRO A 18 -12.23 9.19 21.72
N VAL A 19 -13.28 10.01 21.69
CA VAL A 19 -13.43 11.13 22.59
C VAL A 19 -13.51 10.54 23.99
N HIS A 20 -12.47 10.71 24.78
CA HIS A 20 -12.57 10.51 26.21
C HIS A 20 -13.57 11.55 26.73
N ASP A 21 -14.65 11.10 27.31
CA ASP A 21 -15.74 11.90 27.86
C ASP A 21 -15.31 12.90 28.96
N ASP A 22 -14.01 12.92 29.28
CA ASP A 22 -13.44 13.66 30.40
C ASP A 22 -12.55 14.85 30.00
N THR A 23 -12.50 15.25 28.70
CA THR A 23 -11.79 16.49 28.31
C THR A 23 -12.76 17.63 28.08
N PRO A 24 -12.79 18.63 28.98
CA PRO A 24 -13.79 19.71 28.93
C PRO A 24 -13.61 20.74 27.83
N ASP A 25 -12.56 20.66 27.03
CA ASP A 25 -12.09 21.72 26.13
C ASP A 25 -11.98 21.36 24.64
N GLU A 26 -12.41 20.16 24.22
CA GLU A 26 -12.52 19.90 22.78
C GLU A 26 -13.80 20.54 22.24
N PRO A 27 -13.68 21.47 21.27
CA PRO A 27 -14.85 22.05 20.64
C PRO A 27 -15.62 20.93 19.91
N ASP A 28 -16.88 20.74 20.29
CA ASP A 28 -17.81 19.81 19.63
C ASP A 28 -18.15 20.36 18.23
N TYR A 29 -17.24 20.11 17.27
CA TYR A 29 -17.41 20.53 15.88
C TYR A 29 -18.62 19.90 15.20
N LEU A 30 -19.21 18.87 15.82
CA LEU A 30 -20.34 18.13 15.26
C LEU A 30 -21.69 18.51 15.87
N SER A 31 -21.69 19.32 16.95
CA SER A 31 -22.91 19.74 17.63
C SER A 31 -23.51 21.02 17.04
N ASN A 32 -22.79 21.74 16.17
CA ASN A 32 -23.24 23.00 15.62
C ASN A 32 -24.22 22.76 14.46
N ALA A 33 -25.52 22.72 14.79
CA ALA A 33 -26.58 22.49 13.83
C ALA A 33 -26.69 23.60 12.75
N ASP A 34 -26.03 24.74 13.00
CA ASP A 34 -26.09 25.92 12.12
C ASP A 34 -24.91 26.00 11.14
N VAL A 35 -23.94 25.09 11.23
CA VAL A 35 -22.83 25.04 10.27
C VAL A 35 -23.29 24.29 9.04
N PRO A 36 -23.25 24.87 7.84
CA PRO A 36 -23.58 24.18 6.61
C PRO A 36 -22.76 22.89 6.51
N VAL A 37 -23.39 21.81 6.05
CA VAL A 37 -22.74 20.49 5.93
C VAL A 37 -21.48 20.57 5.06
N GLU A 38 -21.50 21.43 4.06
CA GLU A 38 -20.35 21.72 3.17
C GLU A 38 -19.13 22.30 3.91
N ALA A 39 -19.37 23.05 5.00
CA ALA A 39 -18.26 23.60 5.81
C ALA A 39 -17.61 22.58 6.74
N ASN A 40 -18.27 21.46 7.00
CA ASN A 40 -17.73 20.37 7.85
C ASN A 40 -16.93 19.34 7.07
N ILE A 41 -16.95 19.40 5.74
CA ILE A 41 -16.15 18.54 4.85
C ILE A 41 -15.06 19.40 4.25
N ALA A 42 -14.19 19.98 5.10
CA ALA A 42 -12.96 20.58 4.64
C ALA A 42 -11.96 19.43 4.34
N LEU A 43 -12.13 18.78 3.20
CA LEU A 43 -11.01 18.03 2.63
C LEU A 43 -9.92 19.04 2.28
N PRO A 44 -8.64 18.71 2.54
CA PRO A 44 -7.54 19.58 2.17
C PRO A 44 -7.63 19.85 0.66
N HIS A 45 -7.99 21.07 0.33
CA HIS A 45 -7.93 21.57 -1.02
C HIS A 45 -6.45 21.74 -1.38
N SER A 46 -5.92 20.90 -2.24
CA SER A 46 -4.78 21.30 -3.02
C SER A 46 -5.33 21.67 -4.40
N ASP A 47 -5.13 22.92 -4.78
CA ASP A 47 -5.52 23.44 -6.10
C ASP A 47 -4.81 22.71 -7.27
N ASP A 48 -3.87 21.83 -6.93
CA ASP A 48 -3.05 21.05 -7.86
C ASP A 48 -3.55 19.61 -8.05
N TRP A 49 -4.60 19.19 -7.32
CA TRP A 49 -5.20 17.88 -7.53
C TRP A 49 -6.39 18.02 -8.47
N ASP A 50 -6.17 17.69 -9.72
CA ASP A 50 -7.22 17.58 -10.77
C ASP A 50 -8.14 16.39 -10.50
N ASP A 51 -8.14 15.89 -9.31
CA ASP A 51 -8.86 14.72 -8.83
C ASP A 51 -10.21 15.17 -8.32
N GLY A 52 -11.21 14.77 -9.02
CA GLY A 52 -12.61 15.11 -8.81
C GLY A 52 -12.98 15.46 -7.37
N HIS A 53 -13.49 16.66 -7.21
CA HIS A 53 -13.98 17.14 -5.92
C HIS A 53 -15.05 16.22 -5.36
N LEU A 54 -14.97 15.92 -4.06
CA LEU A 54 -16.06 15.26 -3.38
C LEU A 54 -17.25 16.21 -3.38
N THR A 55 -18.24 15.94 -4.21
CA THR A 55 -19.45 16.74 -4.28
C THR A 55 -20.52 16.10 -3.42
N VAL A 56 -21.09 16.88 -2.50
CA VAL A 56 -22.30 16.48 -1.79
C VAL A 56 -23.46 16.57 -2.78
N THR A 57 -24.04 15.43 -3.14
CA THR A 57 -25.09 15.36 -4.15
C THR A 57 -26.49 15.34 -3.55
N ASP A 58 -26.63 14.81 -2.34
CA ASP A 58 -27.95 14.74 -1.68
C ASP A 58 -27.82 14.48 -0.17
N ILE A 59 -28.82 14.94 0.56
CA ILE A 59 -28.99 14.64 1.98
C ILE A 59 -30.39 14.02 2.13
N ASP A 60 -30.44 12.75 2.51
CA ASP A 60 -31.70 12.11 2.83
C ASP A 60 -32.38 12.84 4.01
N PRO A 61 -33.56 13.46 3.81
CA PRO A 61 -34.16 14.28 4.83
C PRO A 61 -34.70 13.47 6.03
N VAL A 62 -34.83 12.16 5.89
CA VAL A 62 -35.37 11.28 6.94
C VAL A 62 -34.24 10.70 7.78
N THR A 63 -33.19 10.23 7.14
CA THR A 63 -32.06 9.54 7.80
C THR A 63 -30.90 10.48 8.09
N GLY A 64 -30.86 11.65 7.46
CA GLY A 64 -29.70 12.55 7.48
C GLY A 64 -28.47 11.98 6.78
N LEU A 65 -28.66 10.95 5.95
CA LEU A 65 -27.60 10.34 5.17
C LEU A 65 -27.12 11.30 4.09
N LEU A 66 -25.84 11.54 4.08
CA LEU A 66 -25.15 12.37 3.13
C LEU A 66 -24.67 11.48 1.97
N THR A 67 -25.16 11.74 0.78
CA THR A 67 -24.63 11.11 -0.43
C THR A 67 -23.61 12.03 -1.04
N THR A 68 -22.39 11.53 -1.14
CA THR A 68 -21.29 12.23 -1.80
C THR A 68 -20.92 11.47 -3.07
N SER A 69 -20.68 12.18 -4.14
CA SER A 69 -20.05 11.62 -5.35
C SER A 69 -18.76 12.35 -5.62
N THR A 70 -17.76 11.62 -6.00
CA THR A 70 -16.63 12.19 -6.74
C THR A 70 -17.04 12.20 -8.21
N GLU A 71 -16.97 13.34 -8.88
CA GLU A 71 -16.91 13.34 -10.34
C GLU A 71 -15.58 12.68 -10.67
N GLY A 72 -15.65 11.37 -10.85
CA GLY A 72 -14.50 10.50 -10.77
C GLY A 72 -13.52 10.77 -11.89
N ASN A 73 -12.28 10.50 -11.60
CA ASN A 73 -11.31 10.18 -12.63
C ASN A 73 -11.95 9.24 -13.64
N PRO A 74 -11.73 9.42 -14.94
CA PRO A 74 -12.23 8.50 -15.93
C PRO A 74 -11.81 7.07 -15.53
N PRO A 75 -12.67 6.08 -15.76
CA PRO A 75 -12.31 4.71 -15.44
C PRO A 75 -10.99 4.37 -16.14
N LEU A 76 -10.07 3.79 -15.38
CA LEU A 76 -8.79 3.31 -15.92
C LEU A 76 -9.08 2.35 -17.08
N ASP A 77 -8.29 2.43 -18.13
CA ASP A 77 -8.35 1.51 -19.25
C ASP A 77 -8.15 0.06 -18.78
N GLU A 78 -8.69 -0.90 -19.53
CA GLU A 78 -8.62 -2.31 -19.12
C GLU A 78 -7.19 -2.84 -18.97
N GLY A 79 -6.25 -2.28 -19.70
CA GLY A 79 -4.84 -2.64 -19.64
C GLY A 79 -4.04 -1.96 -18.54
N THR A 80 -4.59 -0.95 -17.86
CA THR A 80 -3.85 -0.18 -16.88
C THR A 80 -3.54 -1.00 -15.61
N SER A 81 -2.28 -1.08 -15.25
CA SER A 81 -1.78 -1.68 -14.02
C SER A 81 -1.40 -0.61 -12.98
N ILE A 82 -1.08 -1.02 -11.75
CA ILE A 82 -0.53 -0.10 -10.74
C ILE A 82 0.83 0.45 -11.19
N TYR A 83 1.63 -0.34 -11.90
CA TYR A 83 2.90 0.12 -12.46
C TYR A 83 2.72 1.30 -13.42
N ASP A 84 1.67 1.27 -14.26
CA ASP A 84 1.40 2.35 -15.22
C ASP A 84 1.13 3.68 -14.53
N LEU A 85 0.56 3.67 -13.31
CA LEU A 85 0.35 4.88 -12.52
C LEU A 85 1.69 5.49 -12.07
N TYR A 86 2.67 4.64 -11.71
CA TYR A 86 4.02 5.12 -11.38
C TYR A 86 4.78 5.61 -12.62
N ALA A 87 4.61 4.92 -13.75
CA ALA A 87 5.22 5.31 -15.02
C ALA A 87 4.67 6.66 -15.51
N ASP A 88 3.35 6.84 -15.51
CA ASP A 88 2.69 8.11 -15.82
C ASP A 88 3.16 9.24 -14.88
N ARG A 89 3.29 8.93 -13.59
CA ARG A 89 3.81 9.91 -12.62
C ARG A 89 5.25 10.31 -12.93
N ALA A 90 6.10 9.34 -13.27
CA ALA A 90 7.49 9.62 -13.67
C ALA A 90 7.56 10.45 -14.95
N GLU A 91 6.68 10.17 -15.92
CA GLU A 91 6.60 10.97 -17.16
C GLU A 91 6.18 12.42 -16.87
N ARG A 92 5.23 12.66 -15.97
CA ARG A 92 4.73 13.99 -15.64
C ARG A 92 5.66 14.78 -14.72
N MET A 93 6.23 14.13 -13.71
CA MET A 93 7.03 14.80 -12.67
C MET A 93 8.54 14.79 -12.98
N GLY A 94 9.03 13.78 -13.69
CA GLY A 94 10.44 13.67 -14.04
C GLY A 94 11.35 13.63 -12.81
N ASP A 95 12.20 14.65 -12.71
CA ASP A 95 13.16 14.79 -11.62
C ASP A 95 12.62 15.61 -10.43
N GLU A 96 11.31 15.84 -10.37
CA GLU A 96 10.70 16.44 -9.19
C GLU A 96 10.70 15.45 -8.00
N PRO A 97 10.81 15.94 -6.76
CA PRO A 97 10.76 15.13 -5.57
C PRO A 97 9.43 14.34 -5.46
N LEU A 98 9.54 13.02 -5.31
CA LEU A 98 8.40 12.15 -5.06
C LEU A 98 8.34 11.70 -3.59
N TYR A 99 9.50 11.31 -3.03
CA TYR A 99 9.62 10.91 -1.64
C TYR A 99 10.69 11.73 -0.95
N THR A 100 10.46 12.01 0.33
CA THR A 100 11.51 12.50 1.24
C THR A 100 11.41 11.71 2.54
N TYR A 101 12.46 11.00 2.89
CA TYR A 101 12.50 10.16 4.08
C TYR A 101 13.80 10.35 4.85
N LYS A 102 13.78 9.94 6.11
CA LYS A 102 14.94 10.07 6.99
C LYS A 102 15.77 8.78 6.95
N SER A 103 17.05 8.90 6.60
CA SER A 103 18.03 7.82 6.66
C SER A 103 19.12 8.19 7.65
N GLY A 104 19.12 7.53 8.81
CA GLY A 104 20.00 7.92 9.91
C GLY A 104 19.72 9.36 10.38
N ASN A 105 20.69 10.27 10.24
CA ASN A 105 20.56 11.69 10.57
C ASN A 105 20.24 12.56 9.37
N ASP A 106 20.28 12.04 8.17
CA ASP A 106 20.13 12.78 6.93
C ASP A 106 18.73 12.61 6.34
N TRP A 107 18.29 13.62 5.56
CA TRP A 107 17.11 13.53 4.74
C TRP A 107 17.51 13.11 3.32
N VAL A 108 16.86 12.06 2.81
CA VAL A 108 17.05 11.59 1.44
C VAL A 108 15.80 11.94 0.65
N THR A 109 16.01 12.57 -0.49
CA THR A 109 14.94 12.88 -1.45
C THR A 109 15.12 12.00 -2.67
N VAL A 110 14.03 11.38 -3.12
CA VAL A 110 13.98 10.51 -4.30
C VAL A 110 13.01 11.15 -5.29
N THR A 111 13.42 11.33 -6.51
CA THR A 111 12.59 11.84 -7.60
C THR A 111 11.68 10.77 -8.17
N ALA A 112 10.68 11.17 -8.97
CA ALA A 112 9.78 10.22 -9.62
C ALA A 112 10.52 9.28 -10.58
N ASN A 113 11.50 9.80 -11.33
CA ASN A 113 12.34 8.99 -12.21
C ASN A 113 13.21 7.99 -11.43
N GLU A 114 13.83 8.43 -10.33
CA GLU A 114 14.66 7.55 -9.49
C GLU A 114 13.82 6.44 -8.86
N PHE A 115 12.63 6.78 -8.36
CA PHE A 115 11.72 5.78 -7.80
C PHE A 115 11.33 4.73 -8.84
N LEU A 116 10.92 5.15 -10.04
CA LEU A 116 10.56 4.22 -11.11
C LEU A 116 11.73 3.32 -11.51
N ALA A 117 12.94 3.90 -11.60
CA ALA A 117 14.15 3.12 -11.89
C ALA A 117 14.43 2.08 -10.79
N ASP A 118 14.26 2.45 -9.53
CA ASP A 118 14.41 1.55 -8.39
C ASP A 118 13.35 0.43 -8.39
N VAL A 119 12.09 0.76 -8.67
CA VAL A 119 11.00 -0.22 -8.83
C VAL A 119 11.36 -1.25 -9.89
N ARG A 120 11.83 -0.80 -11.06
CA ARG A 120 12.26 -1.70 -12.14
C ARG A 120 13.43 -2.59 -11.73
N ALA A 121 14.42 -2.03 -11.04
CA ALA A 121 15.58 -2.78 -10.59
C ALA A 121 15.20 -3.88 -9.57
N VAL A 122 14.35 -3.56 -8.61
CA VAL A 122 13.84 -4.55 -7.63
C VAL A 122 12.95 -5.59 -8.32
N ALA A 123 12.05 -5.18 -9.21
CA ALA A 123 11.19 -6.11 -9.96
C ALA A 123 12.00 -7.13 -10.78
N LYS A 124 13.04 -6.70 -11.47
CA LYS A 124 14.00 -7.59 -12.16
C LYS A 124 14.64 -8.58 -11.19
N GLY A 125 15.05 -8.11 -10.01
CA GLY A 125 15.63 -8.97 -9.00
C GLY A 125 14.64 -10.02 -8.49
N LEU A 126 13.37 -9.65 -8.28
CA LEU A 126 12.33 -10.60 -7.91
C LEU A 126 12.11 -11.67 -9.02
N ILE A 127 12.15 -11.27 -10.29
CA ILE A 127 12.11 -12.21 -11.43
C ILE A 127 13.31 -13.15 -11.39
N HIS A 128 14.52 -12.64 -11.11
CA HIS A 128 15.73 -13.46 -10.94
C HIS A 128 15.56 -14.53 -9.85
N TYR A 129 14.94 -14.17 -8.71
CA TYR A 129 14.57 -15.11 -7.65
C TYR A 129 13.45 -16.09 -8.03
N GLY A 130 13.03 -16.07 -9.28
CA GLY A 130 12.06 -17.01 -9.85
C GLY A 130 10.60 -16.63 -9.60
N LEU A 131 10.31 -15.40 -9.16
CA LEU A 131 8.93 -14.93 -8.97
C LEU A 131 8.19 -14.89 -10.31
N LYS A 132 7.08 -15.58 -10.39
CA LYS A 132 6.20 -15.60 -11.55
C LYS A 132 4.98 -14.73 -11.31
N LYS A 133 4.29 -14.37 -12.40
CA LYS A 133 3.01 -13.69 -12.29
C LYS A 133 2.02 -14.54 -11.47
N GLY A 134 1.42 -13.92 -10.46
CA GLY A 134 0.49 -14.56 -9.54
C GLY A 134 1.15 -15.26 -8.33
N ASP A 135 2.47 -15.39 -8.30
CA ASP A 135 3.16 -15.91 -7.12
C ASP A 135 3.10 -14.89 -5.98
N ALA A 136 2.92 -15.36 -4.76
CA ALA A 136 2.88 -14.49 -3.59
C ALA A 136 4.28 -14.24 -3.01
N VAL A 137 4.45 -13.01 -2.51
CA VAL A 137 5.58 -12.57 -1.68
C VAL A 137 5.02 -12.17 -0.32
N ALA A 138 5.40 -12.88 0.73
CA ALA A 138 5.11 -12.45 2.09
C ALA A 138 6.05 -11.29 2.46
N PHE A 139 5.50 -10.20 3.00
CA PHE A 139 6.27 -9.01 3.28
C PHE A 139 5.98 -8.45 4.66
N MET A 140 7.01 -8.44 5.51
CA MET A 140 6.97 -7.98 6.88
C MET A 140 7.85 -6.75 7.04
N CYS A 141 7.25 -5.57 6.88
CA CYS A 141 7.95 -4.30 6.92
C CYS A 141 7.03 -3.21 7.46
N ARG A 142 7.58 -2.28 8.25
CA ARG A 142 6.86 -1.08 8.68
C ARG A 142 6.75 -0.11 7.52
N THR A 143 5.75 0.77 7.57
CA THR A 143 5.58 1.83 6.58
C THR A 143 6.87 2.66 6.46
N SER A 144 7.47 2.64 5.28
CA SER A 144 8.76 3.27 4.96
C SER A 144 8.90 3.38 3.45
N TYR A 145 9.95 4.08 2.99
CA TYR A 145 10.32 4.09 1.57
C TYR A 145 10.55 2.67 1.02
N ASP A 146 11.24 1.83 1.77
CA ASP A 146 11.51 0.44 1.37
C ASP A 146 10.23 -0.38 1.23
N TRP A 147 9.20 -0.05 2.04
CA TRP A 147 7.90 -0.69 1.94
C TRP A 147 7.24 -0.34 0.60
N ASP A 148 7.12 0.96 0.28
CA ASP A 148 6.49 1.42 -0.97
C ASP A 148 7.24 0.91 -2.20
N LEU A 149 8.57 0.96 -2.16
CA LEU A 149 9.43 0.47 -3.24
C LEU A 149 9.22 -1.03 -3.50
N THR A 150 9.22 -1.82 -2.43
CA THR A 150 9.08 -3.29 -2.55
C THR A 150 7.69 -3.67 -3.03
N ASP A 151 6.64 -3.04 -2.50
CA ASP A 151 5.26 -3.24 -2.92
C ASP A 151 5.06 -2.92 -4.41
N ALA A 152 5.51 -1.74 -4.83
CA ALA A 152 5.45 -1.34 -6.23
C ALA A 152 6.19 -2.32 -7.16
N ALA A 153 7.34 -2.82 -6.73
CA ALA A 153 8.14 -3.78 -7.51
C ALA A 153 7.47 -5.16 -7.60
N ILE A 154 6.86 -5.65 -6.51
CA ILE A 154 6.08 -6.90 -6.51
C ILE A 154 4.92 -6.77 -7.52
N MET A 155 4.19 -5.66 -7.48
CA MET A 155 3.07 -5.43 -8.40
C MET A 155 3.53 -5.24 -9.83
N ALA A 156 4.66 -4.57 -10.08
CA ALA A 156 5.22 -4.38 -11.42
C ALA A 156 5.54 -5.70 -12.12
N CYS A 157 6.07 -6.68 -11.41
CA CYS A 157 6.34 -8.00 -11.98
C CYS A 157 5.15 -8.98 -11.88
N GLY A 158 3.96 -8.49 -11.52
CA GLY A 158 2.73 -9.28 -11.42
C GLY A 158 2.70 -10.25 -10.26
N GLY A 159 3.53 -10.03 -9.24
CA GLY A 159 3.47 -10.75 -7.97
C GLY A 159 2.28 -10.31 -7.12
N VAL A 160 2.00 -11.06 -6.07
CA VAL A 160 0.93 -10.78 -5.11
C VAL A 160 1.53 -10.49 -3.74
N LEU A 161 1.29 -9.30 -3.20
CA LEU A 161 1.75 -8.96 -1.86
C LEU A 161 0.91 -9.68 -0.81
N ALA A 162 1.52 -10.49 0.06
CA ALA A 162 0.90 -11.04 1.26
C ALA A 162 1.44 -10.30 2.48
N THR A 163 0.63 -9.40 3.04
CA THR A 163 1.08 -8.54 4.14
C THR A 163 1.21 -9.31 5.44
N VAL A 164 2.37 -9.19 6.09
CA VAL A 164 2.67 -9.69 7.42
C VAL A 164 2.93 -8.50 8.34
N TYR A 165 2.23 -8.42 9.46
CA TYR A 165 2.45 -7.34 10.43
C TYR A 165 3.69 -7.61 11.29
N ASP A 166 4.39 -6.56 11.69
CA ASP A 166 5.56 -6.66 12.57
C ASP A 166 5.21 -7.19 13.98
N THR A 167 3.93 -7.12 14.35
CA THR A 167 3.39 -7.66 15.60
C THR A 167 3.00 -9.13 15.52
N ASP A 168 2.95 -9.72 14.31
CA ASP A 168 2.54 -11.10 14.11
C ASP A 168 3.50 -12.07 14.83
N SER A 169 2.90 -13.11 15.41
CA SER A 169 3.64 -14.22 16.01
C SER A 169 4.23 -15.15 14.93
N ALA A 170 5.18 -15.99 15.30
CA ALA A 170 5.74 -17.00 14.41
C ALA A 170 4.65 -17.91 13.81
N GLU A 171 3.62 -18.25 14.57
CA GLU A 171 2.49 -19.04 14.09
C GLU A 171 1.66 -18.28 13.03
N GLN A 172 1.40 -16.98 13.25
CA GLN A 172 0.69 -16.14 12.28
C GLN A 172 1.49 -15.98 10.99
N ILE A 173 2.81 -15.74 11.10
CA ILE A 173 3.72 -15.68 9.94
C ILE A 173 3.63 -16.98 9.14
N ARG A 174 3.74 -18.14 9.79
CA ARG A 174 3.61 -19.46 9.15
C ARG A 174 2.27 -19.62 8.44
N ASN A 175 1.19 -19.24 9.11
CA ASN A 175 -0.17 -19.35 8.54
C ASN A 175 -0.32 -18.45 7.31
N ILE A 176 0.21 -17.22 7.33
CA ILE A 176 0.17 -16.31 6.18
C ILE A 176 0.98 -16.87 5.02
N VAL A 177 2.23 -17.30 5.28
CA VAL A 177 3.11 -17.87 4.24
C VAL A 177 2.50 -19.10 3.60
N ASN A 178 1.96 -20.03 4.41
CA ASN A 178 1.33 -21.24 3.89
C ASN A 178 -0.01 -20.99 3.18
N ASN A 179 -0.83 -20.07 3.69
CA ASN A 179 -2.13 -19.77 3.09
C ASN A 179 -2.00 -19.02 1.76
N SER A 180 -0.99 -18.18 1.63
CA SER A 180 -0.70 -17.46 0.39
C SER A 180 0.18 -18.25 -0.59
N ASP A 181 0.70 -19.40 -0.20
CA ASP A 181 1.73 -20.15 -0.95
C ASP A 181 2.94 -19.26 -1.29
N ALA A 182 3.32 -18.36 -0.39
CA ALA A 182 4.37 -17.40 -0.65
C ALA A 182 5.72 -18.10 -0.92
N ARG A 183 6.37 -17.69 -2.02
CA ARG A 183 7.69 -18.20 -2.41
C ARG A 183 8.84 -17.42 -1.81
N LEU A 184 8.62 -16.14 -1.56
CA LEU A 184 9.58 -15.24 -0.95
C LEU A 184 8.98 -14.68 0.34
N LEU A 185 9.82 -14.50 1.35
CA LEU A 185 9.51 -13.72 2.53
C LEU A 185 10.55 -12.61 2.65
N ILE A 186 10.11 -11.37 2.53
CA ILE A 186 10.97 -10.19 2.70
C ILE A 186 10.66 -9.61 4.08
N VAL A 187 11.68 -9.36 4.88
CA VAL A 187 11.55 -8.78 6.22
C VAL A 187 12.40 -7.53 6.34
N GLN A 188 11.93 -6.56 7.13
CA GLN A 188 12.62 -5.28 7.27
C GLN A 188 13.95 -5.42 8.01
N ASP A 189 13.94 -6.04 9.18
CA ASP A 189 15.07 -6.02 10.11
C ASP A 189 15.43 -7.41 10.63
N THR A 190 16.54 -7.48 11.35
CA THR A 190 17.05 -8.73 11.91
C THR A 190 16.20 -9.32 13.03
N ASP A 191 15.38 -8.52 13.73
CA ASP A 191 14.46 -9.04 14.73
C ASP A 191 13.23 -9.68 14.09
N MET A 192 12.71 -9.09 13.02
CA MET A 192 11.69 -9.71 12.17
C MET A 192 12.22 -10.99 11.53
N ARG A 193 13.50 -10.99 11.09
CA ARG A 193 14.14 -12.18 10.55
C ARG A 193 14.18 -13.34 11.54
N LYS A 194 14.53 -13.09 12.80
CA LYS A 194 14.53 -14.13 13.86
C LYS A 194 13.14 -14.72 14.08
N LYS A 195 12.07 -13.89 14.05
CA LYS A 195 10.69 -14.38 14.12
C LYS A 195 10.35 -15.27 12.92
N ALA A 196 10.73 -14.83 11.73
CA ALA A 196 10.50 -15.56 10.49
C ALA A 196 11.22 -16.91 10.51
N ASP A 197 12.50 -16.96 10.88
CA ASP A 197 13.28 -18.20 10.95
C ASP A 197 12.60 -19.25 11.85
N GLY A 198 11.96 -18.84 12.94
CA GLY A 198 11.19 -19.73 13.81
C GLY A 198 9.83 -20.20 13.23
N ALA A 199 9.36 -19.54 12.18
CA ALA A 199 8.07 -19.83 11.57
C ALA A 199 8.15 -20.77 10.35
N VAL A 200 9.26 -20.73 9.61
CA VAL A 200 9.32 -21.22 8.22
C VAL A 200 9.73 -22.66 8.04
N GLU A 201 10.11 -23.38 9.10
CA GLU A 201 10.46 -24.82 8.98
C GLU A 201 9.33 -25.68 8.41
N GLU A 202 8.08 -25.20 8.50
CA GLU A 202 6.88 -25.88 8.00
C GLU A 202 6.23 -25.12 6.80
N CYS A 203 7.02 -24.37 6.03
CA CYS A 203 6.54 -23.59 4.88
C CYS A 203 7.16 -24.13 3.57
N PRO A 204 6.59 -25.18 2.97
CA PRO A 204 7.20 -25.87 1.84
C PRO A 204 7.25 -25.04 0.55
N SER A 205 6.42 -24.01 0.40
CA SER A 205 6.43 -23.10 -0.75
C SER A 205 7.56 -22.06 -0.68
N LEU A 206 8.07 -21.80 0.52
CA LEU A 206 9.03 -20.72 0.75
C LEU A 206 10.44 -21.13 0.28
N GLU A 207 10.98 -20.38 -0.65
CA GLU A 207 12.30 -20.65 -1.24
C GLU A 207 13.39 -19.74 -0.67
N HIS A 208 13.03 -18.45 -0.38
CA HIS A 208 13.99 -17.47 0.09
C HIS A 208 13.42 -16.56 1.19
N ILE A 209 14.30 -16.17 2.14
CA ILE A 209 14.01 -15.13 3.11
C ILE A 209 15.05 -14.03 2.96
N ILE A 210 14.61 -12.81 2.71
CA ILE A 210 15.47 -11.65 2.42
C ILE A 210 15.29 -10.63 3.54
N THR A 211 16.38 -10.06 4.04
CA THR A 211 16.36 -9.05 5.10
C THR A 211 16.87 -7.72 4.56
N ILE A 212 16.02 -6.69 4.60
CA ILE A 212 16.32 -5.36 4.05
C ILE A 212 17.48 -4.71 4.79
N GLU A 213 17.46 -4.69 6.12
CA GLU A 213 18.49 -4.07 6.97
C GLU A 213 19.90 -4.55 6.68
N THR A 214 20.05 -5.79 6.21
CA THR A 214 21.35 -6.38 5.89
C THR A 214 21.75 -6.24 4.42
N GLY A 215 21.10 -5.35 3.69
CA GLY A 215 21.40 -5.08 2.27
C GLY A 215 20.60 -5.94 1.29
N GLY A 216 19.51 -6.56 1.74
CA GLY A 216 18.69 -7.45 0.91
C GLY A 216 18.10 -6.78 -0.32
N LEU A 217 17.67 -5.52 -0.26
CA LEU A 217 17.20 -4.80 -1.44
C LEU A 217 18.32 -4.50 -2.44
N ASP A 218 19.52 -4.17 -1.96
CA ASP A 218 20.69 -3.96 -2.83
C ASP A 218 21.10 -5.27 -3.52
N GLU A 219 21.01 -6.38 -2.80
CA GLU A 219 21.27 -7.72 -3.35
C GLU A 219 20.23 -8.06 -4.44
N ILE A 220 18.95 -7.83 -4.19
CA ILE A 220 17.86 -8.00 -5.17
C ILE A 220 18.16 -7.18 -6.42
N LYS A 221 18.46 -5.87 -6.28
CA LYS A 221 18.80 -4.99 -7.41
C LYS A 221 20.03 -5.50 -8.18
N ALA A 222 21.06 -5.96 -7.48
CA ALA A 222 22.26 -6.50 -8.10
C ALA A 222 21.97 -7.75 -8.96
N TYR A 223 21.19 -8.69 -8.45
CA TYR A 223 20.74 -9.86 -9.22
C TYR A 223 19.82 -9.48 -10.39
N GLY A 224 19.04 -8.42 -10.25
CA GLY A 224 18.18 -7.89 -11.30
C GLY A 224 18.94 -7.50 -12.58
N THR A 225 20.24 -7.21 -12.48
CA THR A 225 21.07 -6.90 -13.65
C THR A 225 21.21 -8.07 -14.64
N THR A 226 20.88 -9.29 -14.23
CA THR A 226 20.88 -10.48 -15.08
C THR A 226 19.60 -10.65 -15.89
N VAL A 227 18.53 -9.90 -15.56
CA VAL A 227 17.25 -9.88 -16.26
C VAL A 227 17.22 -8.70 -17.22
N SER A 228 16.83 -8.92 -18.46
CA SER A 228 16.80 -7.86 -19.46
C SER A 228 15.60 -6.89 -19.23
N ASP A 229 15.67 -5.71 -19.86
CA ASP A 229 14.52 -4.78 -19.84
C ASP A 229 13.34 -5.35 -20.60
N GLU A 230 13.58 -6.04 -21.71
CA GLU A 230 12.55 -6.67 -22.51
C GLU A 230 11.78 -7.74 -21.71
N GLU A 231 12.47 -8.56 -20.91
CA GLU A 231 11.83 -9.58 -20.07
C GLU A 231 10.95 -8.92 -18.98
N LEU A 232 11.43 -7.84 -18.37
CA LEU A 232 10.62 -7.08 -17.42
C LEU A 232 9.41 -6.43 -18.10
N ASP A 233 9.61 -5.79 -19.26
CA ASP A 233 8.54 -5.11 -20.00
C ASP A 233 7.45 -6.11 -20.43
N GLU A 234 7.83 -7.28 -20.95
CA GLU A 234 6.88 -8.36 -21.24
C GLU A 234 6.09 -8.79 -19.99
N ARG A 235 6.74 -8.81 -18.82
CA ARG A 235 6.08 -9.14 -17.56
C ARG A 235 5.10 -8.04 -17.14
N ILE A 236 5.50 -6.77 -17.20
CA ILE A 236 4.66 -5.61 -16.91
C ILE A 236 3.43 -5.61 -17.82
N ASP A 237 3.61 -5.76 -19.12
CA ASP A 237 2.53 -5.78 -20.13
C ASP A 237 1.53 -6.92 -19.92
N SER A 238 1.97 -8.00 -19.27
CA SER A 238 1.10 -9.13 -18.93
C SER A 238 0.15 -8.86 -17.77
N VAL A 239 0.45 -7.85 -16.91
CA VAL A 239 -0.33 -7.52 -15.70
C VAL A 239 -1.58 -6.72 -16.08
N LYS A 240 -2.71 -7.04 -15.48
CA LYS A 240 -4.00 -6.41 -15.74
C LYS A 240 -4.62 -5.89 -14.44
N LYS A 241 -5.43 -4.85 -14.55
CA LYS A 241 -6.17 -4.28 -13.40
C LYS A 241 -7.07 -5.29 -12.66
N THR A 242 -7.38 -6.42 -13.28
CA THR A 242 -8.19 -7.49 -12.70
C THR A 242 -7.37 -8.57 -12.03
N ASP A 243 -6.05 -8.52 -12.15
CA ASP A 243 -5.19 -9.49 -11.48
C ASP A 243 -5.15 -9.23 -9.97
N LEU A 244 -4.98 -10.29 -9.21
CA LEU A 244 -4.80 -10.17 -7.76
C LEU A 244 -3.46 -9.50 -7.50
N CYS A 245 -3.45 -8.42 -6.72
CA CYS A 245 -2.24 -7.68 -6.38
C CYS A 245 -1.86 -7.79 -4.89
N SER A 246 -2.84 -8.01 -4.01
CA SER A 246 -2.56 -8.05 -2.57
C SER A 246 -3.53 -8.96 -1.82
N ILE A 247 -3.02 -9.61 -0.77
CA ILE A 247 -3.77 -10.39 0.23
C ILE A 247 -3.50 -9.76 1.59
N VAL A 248 -4.55 -9.23 2.22
CA VAL A 248 -4.46 -8.62 3.53
C VAL A 248 -5.15 -9.51 4.56
N TYR A 249 -4.39 -9.92 5.58
CA TYR A 249 -4.88 -10.72 6.68
C TYR A 249 -5.33 -9.81 7.81
N THR A 250 -6.59 -9.96 8.23
CA THR A 250 -7.17 -9.16 9.31
C THR A 250 -7.51 -10.06 10.49
N SER A 251 -7.49 -9.51 11.70
CA SER A 251 -7.99 -10.19 12.91
C SER A 251 -9.53 -10.30 12.85
N GLY A 252 -10.06 -11.04 11.90
CA GLY A 252 -11.50 -11.21 11.73
C GLY A 252 -12.13 -12.06 12.82
N SER A 253 -13.44 -11.88 13.03
CA SER A 253 -14.27 -12.65 13.98
C SER A 253 -14.45 -14.13 13.59
N THR A 254 -13.78 -14.59 12.54
CA THR A 254 -13.86 -15.95 12.00
C THR A 254 -12.64 -16.80 12.30
N ALA A 255 -11.72 -16.35 13.13
CA ALA A 255 -10.68 -17.21 13.66
C ALA A 255 -11.33 -18.20 14.63
N ALA A 256 -11.50 -19.43 14.17
CA ALA A 256 -11.89 -20.54 15.01
C ALA A 256 -10.71 -20.98 15.87
#